data_b39a9b7c9f793dac998e481086c0cb5e
#
_entry.id   b39a9b7c9f793dac998e481086c0cb5e
#
_cell.length_a   1.000
_cell.length_b   1.000
_cell.length_c   1.000
_cell.angle_alpha   90.00
_cell.angle_beta   90.00
_cell.angle_gamma   90.00
#
_symmetry.space_group_name_H-M   'P 1'
#
loop_
_entity.id
_entity.type
_entity.pdbx_description
1 polymer ?
#
loop_
_entity_poly.entity_id
_entity_poly.type
_entity_poly.pdbx_seq_one_letter_code
_entity_poly.pdbx_strand_id
1 'polypeptide(L)'
;STLSCQLLVCSTTLTEDMYKAFIRKTASQKELVWVGRFMVIAVAVLAICLASNPDSKVLGLVAYAWAGFGAAFGPLIILSLFWKRMTLNGAIAGIIVGAVTVIVWKNALGHLGLYEIIPGFIFSWISIVVVSLMGKAPEAEVVQRFEQADSMYKQAMAEMKEESTQR
;
A
#
# COMPACT_ATOMS: atom_id res chain seq x y z
N SER A 1 22.16 7.83 6.16
CA SER A 1 21.01 7.63 7.07
C SER A 1 19.84 6.95 6.36
N THR A 2 19.41 7.43 5.22
CA THR A 2 18.24 6.91 4.47
C THR A 2 18.40 5.43 4.08
N LEU A 3 19.56 5.03 3.56
CA LEU A 3 19.83 3.64 3.19
C LEU A 3 19.69 2.70 4.39
N SER A 4 20.26 3.09 5.54
CA SER A 4 20.18 2.28 6.75
C SER A 4 18.74 2.12 7.25
N CYS A 5 17.95 3.20 7.21
CA CYS A 5 16.54 3.15 7.57
C CYS A 5 15.74 2.25 6.64
N GLN A 6 15.94 2.33 5.33
CA GLN A 6 15.24 1.50 4.35
C GLN A 6 15.60 0.02 4.49
N LEU A 7 16.88 -0.31 4.66
CA LEU A 7 17.31 -1.68 4.90
C LEU A 7 16.73 -2.24 6.20
N LEU A 8 16.68 -1.42 7.26
CA LEU A 8 16.08 -1.80 8.52
C LEU A 8 14.58 -2.08 8.37
N VAL A 9 13.83 -1.18 7.76
CA VAL A 9 12.39 -1.36 7.54
C VAL A 9 12.11 -2.60 6.71
N CYS A 10 12.78 -2.79 5.58
CA CYS A 10 12.61 -3.99 4.76
C CYS A 10 12.93 -5.28 5.52
N SER A 11 14.03 -5.31 6.29
CA SER A 11 14.42 -6.49 7.05
C SER A 11 13.46 -6.78 8.20
N THR A 12 12.94 -5.76 8.87
CA THR A 12 11.97 -5.91 9.95
C THR A 12 10.64 -6.45 9.41
N THR A 13 10.15 -5.90 8.31
CA THR A 13 8.93 -6.40 7.64
C THR A 13 9.08 -7.87 7.22
N LEU A 14 10.21 -8.24 6.60
CA LEU A 14 10.47 -9.62 6.22
C LEU A 14 10.58 -10.55 7.43
N THR A 15 11.14 -10.07 8.54
CA THR A 15 11.36 -10.88 9.75
C THR A 15 10.11 -10.99 10.61
N GLU A 16 9.44 -9.88 10.89
CA GLU A 16 8.29 -9.87 11.80
C GLU A 16 6.98 -10.18 11.08
N ASP A 17 6.72 -9.56 9.93
CA ASP A 17 5.45 -9.69 9.24
C ASP A 17 5.39 -10.96 8.38
N MET A 18 6.52 -11.41 7.80
CA MET A 18 6.54 -12.62 6.99
C MET A 18 7.05 -13.84 7.75
N TYR A 19 8.27 -13.81 8.29
CA TYR A 19 8.85 -14.98 8.93
C TYR A 19 8.08 -15.39 10.19
N LYS A 20 7.87 -14.45 11.13
CA LYS A 20 7.16 -14.73 12.38
C LYS A 20 5.68 -15.03 12.16
N ALA A 21 5.00 -14.30 11.25
CA ALA A 21 3.57 -14.48 11.02
C ALA A 21 3.23 -15.78 10.28
N PHE A 22 4.03 -16.17 9.27
CA PHE A 22 3.71 -17.29 8.38
C PHE A 22 4.55 -18.54 8.62
N ILE A 23 5.83 -18.40 9.02
CA ILE A 23 6.75 -19.52 9.12
C ILE A 23 6.87 -20.02 10.57
N ARG A 24 7.08 -19.11 11.53
CA ARG A 24 7.34 -19.50 12.91
C ARG A 24 6.77 -18.55 13.95
N LYS A 25 5.51 -18.75 14.28
CA LYS A 25 4.74 -17.91 15.23
C LYS A 25 5.33 -17.83 16.64
N THR A 26 6.13 -18.84 17.05
CA THR A 26 6.75 -18.95 18.37
C THR A 26 8.26 -18.66 18.35
N ALA A 27 8.75 -17.93 17.34
CA ALA A 27 10.16 -17.60 17.23
C ALA A 27 10.66 -16.81 18.45
N SER A 28 11.84 -17.20 18.98
CA SER A 28 12.46 -16.49 20.09
C SER A 28 13.05 -15.15 19.64
N GLN A 29 13.20 -14.20 20.58
CA GLN A 29 13.82 -12.90 20.28
C GLN A 29 15.23 -13.01 19.69
N LYS A 30 16.02 -13.98 20.17
CA LYS A 30 17.36 -14.25 19.63
C LYS A 30 17.30 -14.72 18.18
N GLU A 31 16.35 -15.58 17.86
CA GLU A 31 16.13 -16.09 16.50
C GLU A 31 15.70 -14.94 15.55
N LEU A 32 14.76 -14.10 15.97
CA LEU A 32 14.33 -12.95 15.17
C LEU A 32 15.47 -11.98 14.86
N VAL A 33 16.35 -11.72 15.81
CA VAL A 33 17.54 -10.90 15.58
C VAL A 33 18.49 -11.52 14.55
N TRP A 34 18.71 -12.83 14.60
CA TRP A 34 19.56 -13.52 13.62
C TRP A 34 18.93 -13.54 12.22
N VAL A 35 17.63 -13.85 12.15
CA VAL A 35 16.88 -13.80 10.90
C VAL A 35 16.87 -12.38 10.32
N GLY A 36 16.67 -11.37 11.16
CA GLY A 36 16.72 -9.96 10.74
C GLY A 36 18.08 -9.57 10.14
N ARG A 37 19.19 -9.96 10.78
CA ARG A 37 20.55 -9.74 10.23
C ARG A 37 20.74 -10.40 8.88
N PHE A 38 20.28 -11.64 8.74
CA PHE A 38 20.33 -12.34 7.46
C PHE A 38 19.48 -11.64 6.39
N MET A 39 18.29 -11.18 6.75
CA MET A 39 17.41 -10.44 5.81
C MET A 39 17.99 -9.09 5.38
N VAL A 40 18.72 -8.38 6.26
CA VAL A 40 19.45 -7.17 5.86
C VAL A 40 20.45 -7.47 4.76
N ILE A 41 21.25 -8.54 4.94
CA ILE A 41 22.26 -8.95 3.94
C ILE A 41 21.57 -9.38 2.64
N ALA A 42 20.50 -10.18 2.72
CA ALA A 42 19.77 -10.65 1.55
C ALA A 42 19.17 -9.47 0.74
N VAL A 43 18.55 -8.51 1.42
CA VAL A 43 17.99 -7.31 0.76
C VAL A 43 19.11 -6.46 0.15
N ALA A 44 20.23 -6.27 0.86
CA ALA A 44 21.38 -5.52 0.34
C ALA A 44 21.97 -6.16 -0.92
N VAL A 45 22.16 -7.48 -0.91
CA VAL A 45 22.65 -8.23 -2.09
C VAL A 45 21.67 -8.10 -3.26
N LEU A 46 20.38 -8.27 -3.02
CA LEU A 46 19.35 -8.11 -4.05
C LEU A 46 19.37 -6.69 -4.64
N ALA A 47 19.48 -5.67 -3.79
CA ALA A 47 19.56 -4.28 -4.21
C ALA A 47 20.81 -4.02 -5.08
N ILE A 48 21.96 -4.58 -4.69
CA ILE A 48 23.21 -4.49 -5.47
C ILE A 48 23.05 -5.18 -6.83
N CYS A 49 22.47 -6.37 -6.87
CA CYS A 49 22.20 -7.08 -8.12
C CYS A 49 21.32 -6.29 -9.07
N LEU A 50 20.24 -5.65 -8.53
CA LEU A 50 19.37 -4.80 -9.33
C LEU A 50 20.05 -3.52 -9.80
N ALA A 51 20.88 -2.91 -8.96
CA ALA A 51 21.62 -1.70 -9.28
C ALA A 51 22.80 -1.94 -10.23
N SER A 52 23.31 -3.16 -10.32
CA SER A 52 24.45 -3.50 -11.17
C SER A 52 24.10 -3.62 -12.65
N ASN A 53 22.84 -3.59 -13.02
CA ASN A 53 22.43 -3.58 -14.41
C ASN A 53 22.66 -2.18 -15.03
N PRO A 54 23.57 -2.04 -16.01
CA PRO A 54 23.92 -0.74 -16.61
C PRO A 54 22.74 -0.01 -17.28
N ASP A 55 21.75 -0.76 -17.75
CA ASP A 55 20.56 -0.25 -18.41
C ASP A 55 19.46 0.15 -17.45
N SER A 56 19.59 -0.19 -16.16
CA SER A 56 18.60 0.17 -15.15
C SER A 56 18.82 1.60 -14.67
N LYS A 57 17.97 2.50 -15.14
CA LYS A 57 17.86 3.84 -14.55
C LYS A 57 17.22 3.71 -13.16
N VAL A 58 17.97 3.95 -12.10
CA VAL A 58 17.47 3.88 -10.69
C VAL A 58 16.18 4.67 -10.51
N LEU A 59 16.10 5.86 -11.11
CA LEU A 59 14.87 6.67 -11.13
C LEU A 59 13.68 5.92 -11.77
N GLY A 60 13.92 5.15 -12.82
CA GLY A 60 12.89 4.35 -13.46
C GLY A 60 12.38 3.21 -12.56
N LEU A 61 13.26 2.56 -11.82
CA LEU A 61 12.87 1.54 -10.83
C LEU A 61 12.06 2.13 -9.68
N VAL A 62 12.48 3.29 -9.16
CA VAL A 62 11.75 4.01 -8.11
C VAL A 62 10.39 4.45 -8.62
N ALA A 63 10.31 5.06 -9.80
CA ALA A 63 9.04 5.49 -10.40
C ALA A 63 8.09 4.29 -10.60
N TYR A 64 8.60 3.14 -11.04
CA TYR A 64 7.83 1.92 -11.21
C TYR A 64 7.28 1.36 -9.89
N ALA A 65 8.11 1.34 -8.83
CA ALA A 65 7.67 0.94 -7.50
C ALA A 65 6.58 1.88 -6.96
N TRP A 66 6.75 3.18 -7.13
CA TRP A 66 5.75 4.18 -6.73
C TRP A 66 4.45 4.06 -7.51
N ALA A 67 4.53 3.76 -8.82
CA ALA A 67 3.35 3.49 -9.62
C ALA A 67 2.57 2.27 -9.09
N GLY A 68 3.28 1.19 -8.74
CA GLY A 68 2.68 0.00 -8.14
C GLY A 68 1.97 0.29 -6.81
N PHE A 69 2.66 0.98 -5.88
CA PHE A 69 2.06 1.37 -4.60
C PHE A 69 0.92 2.37 -4.77
N GLY A 70 1.10 3.41 -5.57
CA GLY A 70 0.07 4.42 -5.79
C GLY A 70 -1.19 3.86 -6.43
N ALA A 71 -1.04 2.96 -7.40
CA ALA A 71 -2.17 2.31 -8.07
C ALA A 71 -2.88 1.27 -7.18
N ALA A 72 -2.13 0.52 -6.35
CA ALA A 72 -2.71 -0.51 -5.49
C ALA A 72 -3.40 0.09 -4.25
N PHE A 73 -2.76 1.05 -3.59
CA PHE A 73 -3.21 1.55 -2.29
C PHE A 73 -3.91 2.91 -2.36
N GLY A 74 -3.63 3.75 -3.37
CA GLY A 74 -4.25 5.08 -3.49
C GLY A 74 -5.77 5.03 -3.50
N PRO A 75 -6.40 4.32 -4.45
CA PRO A 75 -7.86 4.17 -4.50
C PRO A 75 -8.45 3.56 -3.24
N LEU A 76 -7.76 2.56 -2.67
CA LEU A 76 -8.17 1.89 -1.46
C LEU A 76 -8.26 2.87 -0.28
N ILE A 77 -7.21 3.66 -0.04
CA ILE A 77 -7.19 4.61 1.06
C ILE A 77 -8.27 5.67 0.87
N ILE A 78 -8.39 6.25 -0.31
CA ILE A 78 -9.40 7.28 -0.58
C ILE A 78 -10.80 6.70 -0.36
N LEU A 79 -11.12 5.55 -0.96
CA LEU A 79 -12.45 4.97 -0.81
C LEU A 79 -12.74 4.51 0.63
N SER A 80 -11.74 4.03 1.37
CA SER A 80 -11.93 3.66 2.77
C SER A 80 -12.29 4.84 3.68
N LEU A 81 -11.81 6.04 3.34
CA LEU A 81 -12.09 7.26 4.09
C LEU A 81 -13.40 7.94 3.70
N PHE A 82 -13.81 7.84 2.43
CA PHE A 82 -14.95 8.60 1.91
C PHE A 82 -16.17 7.74 1.53
N TRP A 83 -16.02 6.42 1.46
CA TRP A 83 -17.09 5.56 0.99
C TRP A 83 -17.41 4.40 1.94
N LYS A 84 -18.45 4.57 2.76
CA LYS A 84 -18.88 3.62 3.79
C LYS A 84 -19.30 2.23 3.31
N ARG A 85 -19.56 2.06 2.00
CA ARG A 85 -19.95 0.77 1.41
C ARG A 85 -18.76 -0.09 0.97
N MET A 86 -17.53 0.37 1.13
CA MET A 86 -16.35 -0.38 0.78
C MET A 86 -16.26 -1.70 1.57
N THR A 87 -15.96 -2.80 0.89
CA THR A 87 -15.84 -4.13 1.49
C THR A 87 -14.40 -4.63 1.47
N LEU A 88 -14.07 -5.58 2.35
CA LEU A 88 -12.75 -6.22 2.37
C LEU A 88 -12.42 -6.88 1.02
N ASN A 89 -13.38 -7.58 0.41
CA ASN A 89 -13.17 -8.22 -0.88
C ASN A 89 -12.94 -7.20 -1.99
N GLY A 90 -13.64 -6.05 -1.95
CA GLY A 90 -13.38 -4.92 -2.85
C GLY A 90 -11.97 -4.36 -2.68
N ALA A 91 -11.52 -4.19 -1.44
CA ALA A 91 -10.18 -3.73 -1.12
C ALA A 91 -9.09 -4.65 -1.70
N ILE A 92 -9.22 -5.95 -1.46
CA ILE A 92 -8.29 -6.97 -1.97
C ILE A 92 -8.28 -6.97 -3.51
N ALA A 93 -9.46 -6.95 -4.14
CA ALA A 93 -9.58 -6.90 -5.60
C ALA A 93 -8.90 -5.65 -6.17
N GLY A 94 -9.08 -4.48 -5.55
CA GLY A 94 -8.43 -3.24 -5.97
C GLY A 94 -6.91 -3.29 -5.89
N ILE A 95 -6.36 -3.81 -4.80
CA ILE A 95 -4.90 -3.99 -4.66
C ILE A 95 -4.35 -4.87 -5.78
N ILE A 96 -4.98 -6.03 -6.00
CA ILE A 96 -4.54 -7.00 -7.01
C ILE A 96 -4.64 -6.39 -8.41
N VAL A 97 -5.80 -5.82 -8.77
CA VAL A 97 -6.02 -5.23 -10.10
C VAL A 97 -5.11 -4.04 -10.32
N GLY A 98 -4.92 -3.17 -9.33
CA GLY A 98 -4.01 -2.03 -9.44
C GLY A 98 -2.57 -2.46 -9.71
N ALA A 99 -2.05 -3.39 -8.92
CA ALA A 99 -0.69 -3.91 -9.07
C ALA A 99 -0.49 -4.64 -10.41
N VAL A 100 -1.42 -5.54 -10.79
CA VAL A 100 -1.35 -6.27 -12.06
C VAL A 100 -1.44 -5.32 -13.25
N THR A 101 -2.30 -4.31 -13.19
CA THR A 101 -2.44 -3.31 -14.27
C THR A 101 -1.13 -2.57 -14.48
N VAL A 102 -0.45 -2.13 -13.43
CA VAL A 102 0.85 -1.44 -13.55
C VAL A 102 1.89 -2.34 -14.23
N ILE A 103 1.96 -3.62 -13.84
CA ILE A 103 2.88 -4.58 -14.44
C ILE A 103 2.56 -4.81 -15.92
N VAL A 104 1.31 -5.07 -16.25
CA VAL A 104 0.88 -5.32 -17.63
C VAL A 104 1.06 -4.08 -18.50
N TRP A 105 0.66 -2.91 -17.99
CA TRP A 105 0.80 -1.65 -18.71
C TRP A 105 2.23 -1.34 -19.06
N LYS A 106 3.13 -1.47 -18.09
CA LYS A 106 4.57 -1.24 -18.32
C LYS A 106 5.15 -2.12 -19.39
N ASN A 107 4.80 -3.41 -19.38
CA ASN A 107 5.39 -4.39 -20.29
C ASN A 107 4.73 -4.44 -21.68
N ALA A 108 3.40 -4.26 -21.75
CA ALA A 108 2.65 -4.41 -22.99
C ALA A 108 2.29 -3.07 -23.66
N LEU A 109 2.03 -2.02 -22.88
CA LEU A 109 1.48 -0.75 -23.34
C LEU A 109 2.37 0.45 -23.02
N GLY A 110 3.58 0.24 -22.56
CA GLY A 110 4.54 1.30 -22.24
C GLY A 110 4.88 2.22 -23.42
N HIS A 111 4.70 1.73 -24.66
CA HIS A 111 4.89 2.50 -25.88
C HIS A 111 3.88 3.65 -26.07
N LEU A 112 2.75 3.63 -25.37
CA LEU A 112 1.75 4.70 -25.43
C LEU A 112 2.18 6.00 -24.72
N GLY A 113 3.31 5.99 -24.00
CA GLY A 113 3.82 7.16 -23.30
C GLY A 113 3.01 7.61 -22.07
N LEU A 114 1.96 6.85 -21.72
CA LEU A 114 1.16 7.11 -20.52
C LEU A 114 1.77 6.42 -19.30
N TYR A 115 2.00 7.20 -18.24
CA TYR A 115 2.57 6.67 -17.00
C TYR A 115 1.65 5.64 -16.36
N GLU A 116 2.18 4.47 -16.07
CA GLU A 116 1.46 3.27 -15.64
C GLU A 116 0.62 3.42 -14.37
N ILE A 117 0.89 4.43 -13.54
CA ILE A 117 0.10 4.72 -12.35
C ILE A 117 -1.33 5.12 -12.70
N ILE A 118 -1.53 5.85 -13.81
CA ILE A 118 -2.85 6.38 -14.19
C ILE A 118 -3.83 5.26 -14.47
N PRO A 119 -3.57 4.36 -15.44
CA PRO A 119 -4.48 3.24 -15.69
C PRO A 119 -4.58 2.31 -14.48
N GLY A 120 -3.48 2.06 -13.76
CA GLY A 120 -3.49 1.24 -12.56
C GLY A 120 -4.42 1.80 -11.49
N PHE A 121 -4.38 3.10 -11.24
CA PHE A 121 -5.25 3.79 -10.29
C PHE A 121 -6.73 3.70 -10.70
N ILE A 122 -7.04 3.96 -11.97
CA ILE A 122 -8.42 3.94 -12.48
C ILE A 122 -9.00 2.53 -12.41
N PHE A 123 -8.29 1.52 -12.87
CA PHE A 123 -8.78 0.13 -12.83
C PHE A 123 -8.90 -0.42 -11.40
N SER A 124 -7.98 -0.05 -10.50
CA SER A 124 -8.10 -0.35 -9.09
C SER A 124 -9.37 0.26 -8.48
N TRP A 125 -9.61 1.55 -8.74
CA TRP A 125 -10.82 2.24 -8.28
C TRP A 125 -12.10 1.56 -8.75
N ILE A 126 -12.19 1.31 -10.05
CA ILE A 126 -13.35 0.62 -10.65
C ILE A 126 -13.53 -0.77 -10.02
N SER A 127 -12.46 -1.53 -9.84
CA SER A 127 -12.49 -2.86 -9.25
C SER A 127 -13.01 -2.82 -7.81
N ILE A 128 -12.53 -1.89 -6.98
CA ILE A 128 -13.03 -1.73 -5.60
C ILE A 128 -14.53 -1.47 -5.62
N VAL A 129 -14.98 -0.52 -6.44
CA VAL A 129 -16.39 -0.13 -6.50
C VAL A 129 -17.26 -1.29 -6.98
N VAL A 130 -16.90 -1.93 -8.09
CA VAL A 130 -17.68 -3.03 -8.67
C VAL A 130 -17.77 -4.20 -7.70
N VAL A 131 -16.64 -4.67 -7.18
CA VAL A 131 -16.64 -5.84 -6.26
C VAL A 131 -17.37 -5.53 -4.95
N SER A 132 -17.22 -4.30 -4.42
CA SER A 132 -17.95 -3.90 -3.21
C SER A 132 -19.47 -3.79 -3.43
N LEU A 133 -19.91 -3.39 -4.63
CA LEU A 133 -21.33 -3.33 -4.96
C LEU A 133 -21.94 -4.70 -5.22
N MET A 134 -21.19 -5.62 -5.82
CA MET A 134 -21.63 -6.99 -6.09
C MET A 134 -21.62 -7.87 -4.83
N GLY A 135 -20.81 -7.50 -3.84
CA GLY A 135 -20.69 -8.25 -2.58
C GLY A 135 -21.77 -7.89 -1.56
N LYS A 136 -21.77 -8.66 -0.44
CA LYS A 136 -22.60 -8.32 0.72
C LYS A 136 -22.16 -6.96 1.29
N ALA A 137 -23.12 -6.20 1.81
CA ALA A 137 -22.81 -4.94 2.50
C ALA A 137 -21.83 -5.18 3.66
N PRO A 138 -21.00 -4.17 4.01
CA PRO A 138 -20.12 -4.26 5.17
C PRO A 138 -20.91 -4.57 6.45
N GLU A 139 -20.25 -5.20 7.41
CA GLU A 139 -20.86 -5.49 8.73
C GLU A 139 -21.26 -4.18 9.42
N ALA A 140 -22.35 -4.24 10.18
CA ALA A 140 -22.91 -3.07 10.87
C ALA A 140 -21.88 -2.39 11.78
N GLU A 141 -20.98 -3.16 12.40
CA GLU A 141 -19.90 -2.66 13.24
C GLU A 141 -18.91 -1.76 12.44
N VAL A 142 -18.55 -2.16 11.21
CA VAL A 142 -17.67 -1.38 10.35
C VAL A 142 -18.32 -0.05 9.94
N VAL A 143 -19.61 -0.10 9.62
CA VAL A 143 -20.38 1.10 9.27
C VAL A 143 -20.47 2.06 10.47
N GLN A 144 -20.74 1.54 11.67
CA GLN A 144 -20.78 2.35 12.89
C GLN A 144 -19.44 3.01 13.18
N ARG A 145 -18.34 2.29 13.06
CA ARG A 145 -16.99 2.87 13.24
C ARG A 145 -16.69 3.98 12.24
N PHE A 146 -17.11 3.79 10.99
CA PHE A 146 -16.99 4.83 9.96
C PHE A 146 -17.82 6.09 10.33
N GLU A 147 -19.06 5.92 10.75
CA GLU A 147 -19.94 7.04 11.14
C GLU A 147 -19.44 7.76 12.40
N GLN A 148 -18.87 7.03 13.37
CA GLN A 148 -18.21 7.63 14.54
C GLN A 148 -16.99 8.46 14.12
N ALA A 149 -16.13 7.95 13.25
CA ALA A 149 -14.98 8.69 12.75
C ALA A 149 -15.40 9.97 11.99
N ASP A 150 -16.41 9.87 11.13
CA ASP A 150 -16.95 11.01 10.39
C ASP A 150 -17.55 12.09 11.33
N SER A 151 -18.26 11.66 12.37
CA SER A 151 -18.82 12.58 13.37
C SER A 151 -17.74 13.29 14.19
N MET A 152 -16.70 12.57 14.62
CA MET A 152 -15.54 13.14 15.33
C MET A 152 -14.79 14.14 14.44
N TYR A 153 -14.59 13.81 13.17
CA TYR A 153 -13.95 14.72 12.22
C TYR A 153 -14.75 16.01 12.03
N LYS A 154 -16.08 15.91 11.89
CA LYS A 154 -16.95 17.09 11.75
C LYS A 154 -16.95 17.97 13.01
N GLN A 155 -16.91 17.37 14.20
CA GLN A 155 -16.80 18.10 15.45
C GLN A 155 -15.47 18.86 15.54
N ALA A 156 -14.36 18.17 15.28
CA ALA A 156 -13.04 18.80 15.30
C ALA A 156 -12.91 19.94 14.28
N MET A 157 -13.51 19.78 13.09
CA MET A 157 -13.53 20.85 12.08
C MET A 157 -14.39 22.04 12.49
N ALA A 158 -15.49 21.82 13.22
CA ALA A 158 -16.33 22.88 13.75
C ALA A 158 -15.59 23.69 14.83
N GLU A 159 -14.93 23.00 15.76
CA GLU A 159 -14.11 23.62 16.81
C GLU A 159 -12.97 24.47 16.23
N MET A 160 -12.22 23.94 15.25
CA MET A 160 -11.15 24.70 14.59
C MET A 160 -11.68 25.95 13.86
N LYS A 161 -12.87 25.85 13.28
CA LYS A 161 -13.49 27.00 12.60
C LYS A 161 -13.92 28.08 13.58
N GLU A 162 -14.46 27.72 14.73
CA GLU A 162 -14.80 28.64 15.80
C GLU A 162 -13.57 29.37 16.36
N GLU A 163 -12.48 28.61 16.63
CA GLU A 163 -11.23 29.20 17.08
C GLU A 163 -10.62 30.17 16.05
N SER A 164 -10.72 29.83 14.75
CA SER A 164 -10.23 30.71 13.69
C SER A 164 -11.02 32.00 13.50
N THR A 165 -12.29 32.01 13.93
CA THR A 165 -13.19 33.19 13.85
C THR A 165 -13.01 34.12 15.05
N GLN A 166 -12.48 33.64 16.17
CA GLN A 166 -12.23 34.41 17.39
C GLN A 166 -10.83 35.08 17.40
N ARG A 167 -9.97 34.80 16.45
CA ARG A 167 -8.67 35.44 16.23
C ARG A 167 -8.74 36.51 15.15
#